data_ab1219d0d8e1f6a2e18d0b45af62e6e1
#
_entry.id   ab1219d0d8e1f6a2e18d0b45af62e6e1
#
_cell.length_a   1.000
_cell.length_b   1.000
_cell.length_c   1.000
_cell.angle_alpha   90.00
_cell.angle_beta   90.00
_cell.angle_gamma   90.00
#
_symmetry.space_group_name_H-M   'P 1'
#
loop_
_entity.id
_entity.type
_entity.pdbx_description
1 polymer ?
#
loop_
_entity_poly.entity_id
_entity_poly.type
_entity_poly.pdbx_seq_one_letter_code
_entity_poly.pdbx_strand_id
1 'polypeptide(L)'
;FLPSEDIGQIFGFTEAAQGISFESMKQHQLAVMEVVRQDPNVENFSSTAGAGGPSPTGNLGRVFVTLKPRSKRQLNADEVIQELRPKLSKVPGIQVFLQNPPPIRIGGQLTKSQYQITLQSPEIKELYEYAPKLEAKIRELPGLQDVNSDLQIKNPQVNIEIDRDKASALRVTANQIEDALYS
;
A
#
# COMPACT_ATOMS: atom_id res chain seq x y z
N PHE A 1 17.93 14.65 12.29
CA PHE A 1 16.74 13.83 12.62
C PHE A 1 15.84 14.63 13.54
N LEU A 2 14.59 14.86 13.15
CA LEU A 2 13.61 15.42 14.06
C LEU A 2 13.08 14.26 14.92
N PRO A 3 12.94 14.46 16.24
CA PRO A 3 12.36 13.45 17.10
C PRO A 3 10.87 13.22 16.72
N SER A 4 10.40 11.99 16.88
CA SER A 4 8.98 11.69 16.75
C SER A 4 8.21 12.42 17.86
N GLU A 5 7.18 13.14 17.50
CA GLU A 5 6.30 13.81 18.45
C GLU A 5 4.93 13.10 18.45
N ASP A 6 4.35 12.94 19.60
CA ASP A 6 3.03 12.34 19.73
C ASP A 6 1.93 13.38 19.54
N ILE A 7 1.48 13.54 18.31
CA ILE A 7 0.39 14.43 17.93
C ILE A 7 -1.00 13.77 18.08
N GLY A 8 -1.07 12.54 18.61
CA GLY A 8 -2.32 11.80 18.77
C GLY A 8 -2.88 11.25 17.45
N GLN A 9 -2.06 11.14 16.42
CA GLN A 9 -2.47 10.63 15.12
C GLN A 9 -1.52 9.52 14.68
N ILE A 10 -2.11 8.46 14.09
CA ILE A 10 -1.37 7.40 13.40
C ILE A 10 -1.88 7.36 11.97
N PHE A 11 -0.95 7.27 11.05
CA PHE A 11 -1.22 7.10 9.63
C PHE A 11 -0.75 5.72 9.18
N GLY A 12 -1.49 5.08 8.28
CA GLY A 12 -1.10 3.77 7.77
C GLY A 12 -1.45 3.56 6.32
N PHE A 13 -0.69 2.66 5.72
CA PHE A 13 -0.98 2.04 4.43
C PHE A 13 -1.37 0.59 4.63
N THR A 14 -2.26 0.13 3.81
CA THR A 14 -2.60 -1.29 3.70
C THR A 14 -2.34 -1.77 2.28
N GLU A 15 -1.88 -2.98 2.14
CA GLU A 15 -1.56 -3.59 0.86
C GLU A 15 -1.98 -5.06 0.84
N ALA A 16 -2.84 -5.39 -0.10
CA ALA A 16 -3.23 -6.75 -0.39
C ALA A 16 -2.52 -7.29 -1.65
N ALA A 17 -2.80 -8.52 -2.03
CA ALA A 17 -2.21 -9.12 -3.23
C ALA A 17 -2.53 -8.30 -4.48
N GLN A 18 -1.56 -8.22 -5.40
CA GLN A 18 -1.79 -7.61 -6.72
C GLN A 18 -2.87 -8.38 -7.48
N GLY A 19 -3.75 -7.65 -8.18
CA GLY A 19 -4.87 -8.24 -8.91
C GLY A 19 -6.09 -8.64 -8.06
N ILE A 20 -6.08 -8.32 -6.76
CA ILE A 20 -7.23 -8.56 -5.88
C ILE A 20 -8.46 -7.78 -6.36
N SER A 21 -9.65 -8.37 -6.24
CA SER A 21 -10.89 -7.65 -6.53
C SER A 21 -11.17 -6.57 -5.47
N PHE A 22 -11.88 -5.52 -5.87
CA PHE A 22 -12.27 -4.44 -4.94
C PHE A 22 -13.05 -4.98 -3.73
N GLU A 23 -13.97 -5.90 -3.95
CA GLU A 23 -14.78 -6.46 -2.85
C GLU A 23 -13.92 -7.25 -1.86
N SER A 24 -12.96 -8.02 -2.34
CA SER A 24 -12.00 -8.72 -1.47
C SER A 24 -11.07 -7.75 -0.73
N MET A 25 -10.57 -6.72 -1.41
CA MET A 25 -9.77 -5.66 -0.76
C MET A 25 -10.57 -4.95 0.34
N LYS A 26 -11.84 -4.64 0.08
CA LYS A 26 -12.75 -4.03 1.05
C LYS A 26 -12.95 -4.93 2.29
N GLN A 27 -13.14 -6.24 2.09
CA GLN A 27 -13.29 -7.17 3.21
C GLN A 27 -12.04 -7.23 4.08
N HIS A 28 -10.86 -7.30 3.48
CA HIS A 28 -9.60 -7.24 4.22
C HIS A 28 -9.44 -5.92 4.97
N GLN A 29 -9.78 -4.81 4.33
CA GLN A 29 -9.72 -3.49 4.96
C GLN A 29 -10.66 -3.39 6.16
N LEU A 30 -11.86 -3.92 6.07
CA LEU A 30 -12.81 -3.97 7.19
C LEU A 30 -12.27 -4.83 8.35
N ALA A 31 -11.63 -5.96 8.06
CA ALA A 31 -11.00 -6.79 9.09
C ALA A 31 -9.86 -6.04 9.81
N VAL A 32 -9.04 -5.27 9.09
CA VAL A 32 -8.03 -4.38 9.69
C VAL A 32 -8.68 -3.34 10.59
N MET A 33 -9.76 -2.70 10.12
CA MET A 33 -10.48 -1.68 10.91
C MET A 33 -11.12 -2.24 12.17
N GLU A 34 -11.57 -3.48 12.14
CA GLU A 34 -12.12 -4.13 13.34
C GLU A 34 -11.05 -4.31 14.42
N VAL A 35 -9.82 -4.67 14.05
CA VAL A 35 -8.69 -4.75 14.99
C VAL A 35 -8.37 -3.38 15.57
N VAL A 36 -8.34 -2.32 14.75
CA VAL A 36 -8.09 -0.95 15.19
C VAL A 36 -9.19 -0.45 16.12
N ARG A 37 -10.45 -0.76 15.81
CA ARG A 37 -11.62 -0.36 16.61
C ARG A 37 -11.59 -0.91 18.03
N GLN A 38 -11.03 -2.10 18.21
CA GLN A 38 -10.95 -2.77 19.51
C GLN A 38 -9.83 -2.25 20.42
N ASP A 39 -8.95 -1.39 19.91
CA ASP A 39 -7.85 -0.86 20.72
C ASP A 39 -8.34 0.25 21.66
N PRO A 40 -8.08 0.14 22.98
CA PRO A 40 -8.58 1.08 23.97
C PRO A 40 -8.02 2.50 23.84
N ASN A 41 -6.87 2.66 23.15
CA ASN A 41 -6.22 3.95 22.94
C ASN A 41 -6.80 4.73 21.77
N VAL A 42 -7.58 4.07 20.90
CA VAL A 42 -8.19 4.67 19.71
C VAL A 42 -9.45 5.42 20.10
N GLU A 43 -9.59 6.66 19.63
CA GLU A 43 -10.79 7.47 19.75
C GLU A 43 -11.64 7.41 18.48
N ASN A 44 -10.97 7.55 17.33
CA ASN A 44 -11.64 7.57 16.04
C ASN A 44 -10.72 7.02 14.95
N PHE A 45 -11.29 6.55 13.84
CA PHE A 45 -10.53 6.11 12.67
C PHE A 45 -11.33 6.31 11.40
N SER A 46 -10.60 6.43 10.30
CA SER A 46 -11.16 6.36 8.95
C SER A 46 -10.24 5.56 8.05
N SER A 47 -10.80 4.94 7.00
CA SER A 47 -10.00 4.20 6.04
C SER A 47 -10.55 4.32 4.63
N THR A 48 -9.67 4.15 3.66
CA THR A 48 -10.00 4.06 2.25
C THR A 48 -9.38 2.79 1.66
N ALA A 49 -10.04 2.19 0.70
CA ALA A 49 -9.57 1.00 0.01
C ALA A 49 -9.82 1.10 -1.49
N GLY A 50 -8.91 0.52 -2.28
CA GLY A 50 -9.05 0.43 -3.72
C GLY A 50 -8.46 1.60 -4.50
N ALA A 51 -8.59 1.53 -5.82
CA ALA A 51 -8.15 2.57 -6.73
C ALA A 51 -9.05 3.81 -6.61
N GLY A 52 -8.42 4.97 -6.54
CA GLY A 52 -9.10 6.25 -6.46
C GLY A 52 -8.32 7.27 -5.63
N GLY A 53 -8.46 8.54 -5.95
CA GLY A 53 -7.72 9.61 -5.31
C GLY A 53 -6.20 9.36 -5.40
N PRO A 54 -5.49 9.39 -4.26
CA PRO A 54 -4.04 9.19 -4.26
C PRO A 54 -3.58 7.72 -4.27
N SER A 55 -4.48 6.75 -4.40
CA SER A 55 -4.13 5.32 -4.51
C SER A 55 -4.10 4.90 -5.98
N PRO A 56 -2.93 4.56 -6.56
CA PRO A 56 -2.81 4.26 -7.97
C PRO A 56 -3.36 2.87 -8.35
N THR A 57 -3.50 1.97 -7.39
CA THR A 57 -3.88 0.57 -7.63
C THR A 57 -4.97 0.09 -6.69
N GLY A 58 -5.73 -0.92 -7.14
CA GLY A 58 -6.89 -1.46 -6.43
C GLY A 58 -6.56 -2.25 -5.15
N ASN A 59 -5.30 -2.67 -5.00
CA ASN A 59 -4.84 -3.46 -3.86
C ASN A 59 -4.28 -2.62 -2.71
N LEU A 60 -4.31 -1.30 -2.82
CA LEU A 60 -3.83 -0.38 -1.78
C LEU A 60 -5.00 0.26 -1.02
N GLY A 61 -4.73 0.54 0.25
CA GLY A 61 -5.62 1.30 1.11
C GLY A 61 -4.85 2.21 2.06
N ARG A 62 -5.59 3.03 2.79
CA ARG A 62 -5.06 3.94 3.80
C ARG A 62 -5.87 3.85 5.07
N VAL A 63 -5.20 4.10 6.17
CA VAL A 63 -5.80 4.14 7.50
C VAL A 63 -5.35 5.41 8.19
N PHE A 64 -6.30 6.11 8.78
CA PHE A 64 -6.08 7.26 9.64
C PHE A 64 -6.68 6.93 11.00
N VAL A 65 -5.88 6.99 12.05
CA VAL A 65 -6.32 6.72 13.41
C VAL A 65 -6.08 7.95 14.25
N THR A 66 -7.10 8.39 14.95
CA THR A 66 -7.00 9.43 15.98
C THR A 66 -6.99 8.74 17.33
N LEU A 67 -5.95 8.97 18.10
CA LEU A 67 -5.81 8.45 19.46
C LEU A 67 -6.54 9.33 20.45
N LYS A 68 -6.98 8.75 21.56
CA LYS A 68 -7.49 9.49 22.71
C LYS A 68 -6.46 10.54 23.17
N PRO A 69 -6.90 11.65 23.76
CA PRO A 69 -6.01 12.65 24.34
C PRO A 69 -4.97 12.01 25.28
N ARG A 70 -3.76 12.55 25.31
CA ARG A 70 -2.65 12.00 26.13
C ARG A 70 -3.01 11.84 27.60
N SER A 71 -3.90 12.66 28.12
CA SER A 71 -4.43 12.56 29.49
C SER A 71 -5.33 11.33 29.73
N LYS A 72 -5.82 10.68 28.66
CA LYS A 72 -6.72 9.51 28.73
C LYS A 72 -6.06 8.21 28.26
N ARG A 73 -4.76 8.23 27.91
CA ARG A 73 -3.99 7.06 27.51
C ARG A 73 -2.61 7.06 28.13
N GLN A 74 -2.10 5.88 28.45
CA GLN A 74 -0.76 5.71 29.02
C GLN A 74 0.31 5.64 27.92
N LEU A 75 -0.01 4.97 26.82
CA LEU A 75 0.90 4.72 25.70
C LEU A 75 1.01 5.95 24.79
N ASN A 76 2.22 6.23 24.30
CA ASN A 76 2.42 7.20 23.22
C ASN A 76 2.06 6.58 21.85
N ALA A 77 2.07 7.39 20.77
CA ALA A 77 1.67 6.93 19.45
C ALA A 77 2.56 5.78 18.93
N ASP A 78 3.87 5.84 19.17
CA ASP A 78 4.80 4.79 18.73
C ASP A 78 4.57 3.48 19.51
N GLU A 79 4.30 3.56 20.80
CA GLU A 79 3.95 2.40 21.65
C GLU A 79 2.62 1.76 21.21
N VAL A 80 1.61 2.56 20.89
CA VAL A 80 0.33 2.05 20.33
C VAL A 80 0.57 1.35 19.00
N ILE A 81 1.42 1.88 18.14
CA ILE A 81 1.81 1.21 16.88
C ILE A 81 2.45 -0.15 17.17
N GLN A 82 3.37 -0.22 18.14
CA GLN A 82 4.03 -1.49 18.50
C GLN A 82 3.04 -2.53 19.04
N GLU A 83 2.01 -2.11 19.79
CA GLU A 83 0.95 -3.02 20.26
C GLU A 83 -0.03 -3.44 19.16
N LEU A 84 -0.35 -2.56 18.22
CA LEU A 84 -1.24 -2.88 17.09
C LEU A 84 -0.58 -3.80 16.07
N ARG A 85 0.72 -3.68 15.85
CA ARG A 85 1.48 -4.44 14.85
C ARG A 85 1.28 -5.96 14.92
N PRO A 86 1.48 -6.65 16.08
CA PRO A 86 1.27 -8.09 16.18
C PRO A 86 -0.21 -8.50 16.06
N LYS A 87 -1.15 -7.60 16.35
CA LYS A 87 -2.58 -7.84 16.17
C LYS A 87 -2.94 -7.77 14.68
N LEU A 88 -2.45 -6.75 13.99
CA LEU A 88 -2.69 -6.51 12.56
C LEU A 88 -2.00 -7.54 11.66
N SER A 89 -0.82 -8.03 12.05
CA SER A 89 -0.11 -9.09 11.29
C SER A 89 -0.87 -10.42 11.25
N LYS A 90 -1.85 -10.62 12.14
CA LYS A 90 -2.71 -11.82 12.14
C LYS A 90 -3.87 -11.72 11.15
N VAL A 91 -4.13 -10.55 10.57
CA VAL A 91 -5.17 -10.40 9.53
C VAL A 91 -4.63 -10.99 8.23
N PRO A 92 -5.22 -12.08 7.71
CA PRO A 92 -4.67 -12.73 6.52
C PRO A 92 -4.94 -11.91 5.26
N GLY A 93 -4.08 -12.04 4.26
CA GLY A 93 -4.27 -11.48 2.91
C GLY A 93 -4.03 -9.97 2.77
N ILE A 94 -3.64 -9.28 3.83
CA ILE A 94 -3.34 -7.85 3.82
C ILE A 94 -2.16 -7.53 4.73
N GLN A 95 -1.29 -6.64 4.29
CA GLN A 95 -0.20 -6.09 5.08
C GLN A 95 -0.56 -4.67 5.53
N VAL A 96 -0.16 -4.31 6.73
CA VAL A 96 -0.47 -3.00 7.34
C VAL A 96 0.82 -2.34 7.81
N PHE A 97 1.07 -1.14 7.33
CA PHE A 97 2.24 -0.32 7.65
C PHE A 97 1.77 0.92 8.41
N LEU A 98 1.96 0.96 9.72
CA LEU A 98 1.57 2.08 10.57
C LEU A 98 2.76 3.00 10.84
N GLN A 99 2.52 4.29 10.86
CA GLN A 99 3.50 5.32 11.13
C GLN A 99 2.94 6.41 12.04
N ASN A 100 3.79 6.90 12.92
CA ASN A 100 3.58 8.15 13.63
C ASN A 100 4.07 9.29 12.70
N PRO A 101 3.19 10.11 12.13
CA PRO A 101 3.59 11.14 11.20
C PRO A 101 4.43 12.22 11.91
N PRO A 102 5.56 12.65 11.33
CA PRO A 102 6.32 13.74 11.91
C PRO A 102 5.50 15.04 11.87
N PRO A 103 5.63 15.91 12.88
CA PRO A 103 4.87 17.16 12.97
C PRO A 103 5.20 18.13 11.81
N ILE A 104 6.41 18.04 11.29
CA ILE A 104 6.87 18.82 10.13
C ILE A 104 7.25 17.84 9.02
N ARG A 105 6.59 17.96 7.88
CA ARG A 105 6.92 17.19 6.67
C ARG A 105 7.90 17.99 5.82
N ILE A 106 9.11 17.49 5.70
CA ILE A 106 10.13 18.07 4.84
C ILE A 106 10.12 17.30 3.52
N GLY A 107 9.36 17.79 2.54
CA GLY A 107 9.29 17.22 1.18
C GLY A 107 8.56 15.87 1.09
N GLY A 108 8.17 15.51 -0.13
CA GLY A 108 7.72 14.16 -0.48
C GLY A 108 6.26 13.80 -0.16
N GLN A 109 5.84 12.70 -0.75
CA GLN A 109 4.55 12.06 -0.51
C GLN A 109 4.63 11.18 0.74
N LEU A 110 3.48 10.95 1.38
CA LEU A 110 3.35 9.91 2.40
C LEU A 110 3.60 8.55 1.74
N THR A 111 4.56 7.82 2.26
CA THR A 111 4.95 6.49 1.77
C THR A 111 4.79 5.45 2.88
N LYS A 112 4.88 4.18 2.50
CA LYS A 112 4.75 3.05 3.44
C LYS A 112 5.88 3.02 4.49
N SER A 113 7.03 3.61 4.17
CA SER A 113 8.22 3.62 5.03
C SER A 113 8.76 5.04 5.23
N GLN A 114 9.32 5.28 6.40
CA GLN A 114 9.92 6.56 6.77
C GLN A 114 11.23 6.82 6.02
N TYR A 115 11.98 5.76 5.71
CA TYR A 115 13.22 5.82 4.94
C TYR A 115 13.01 5.22 3.56
N GLN A 116 13.59 5.84 2.55
CA GLN A 116 13.42 5.44 1.16
C GLN A 116 14.78 5.30 0.48
N ILE A 117 14.91 4.26 -0.32
CA ILE A 117 16.03 4.02 -1.22
C ILE A 117 15.47 3.94 -2.62
N THR A 118 15.98 4.75 -3.53
CA THR A 118 15.56 4.72 -4.95
C THR A 118 16.60 3.98 -5.77
N LEU A 119 16.17 2.90 -6.43
CA LEU A 119 16.97 2.23 -7.46
C LEU A 119 16.64 2.84 -8.82
N GLN A 120 17.67 3.05 -9.61
CA GLN A 120 17.55 3.52 -10.99
C GLN A 120 18.40 2.67 -11.92
N SER A 121 17.84 2.29 -13.05
CA SER A 121 18.56 1.65 -14.16
C SER A 121 17.92 2.10 -15.48
N PRO A 122 18.69 2.28 -16.55
CA PRO A 122 18.16 2.48 -17.90
C PRO A 122 17.45 1.22 -18.41
N GLU A 123 17.77 0.05 -17.86
CA GLU A 123 17.23 -1.25 -18.27
C GLU A 123 16.18 -1.73 -17.23
N ILE A 124 14.91 -1.70 -17.61
CA ILE A 124 13.80 -2.09 -16.72
C ILE A 124 13.90 -3.55 -16.24
N LYS A 125 14.48 -4.43 -17.04
CA LYS A 125 14.70 -5.84 -16.69
C LYS A 125 15.63 -6.00 -15.50
N GLU A 126 16.65 -5.16 -15.39
CA GLU A 126 17.57 -5.15 -14.25
C GLU A 126 16.83 -4.74 -12.97
N LEU A 127 15.97 -3.71 -13.05
CA LEU A 127 15.16 -3.32 -11.90
C LEU A 127 14.27 -4.46 -11.40
N TYR A 128 13.63 -5.19 -12.32
CA TYR A 128 12.79 -6.33 -11.99
C TYR A 128 13.58 -7.50 -11.38
N GLU A 129 14.83 -7.66 -11.75
CA GLU A 129 15.69 -8.71 -11.21
C GLU A 129 16.31 -8.32 -9.86
N TYR A 130 16.86 -7.10 -9.74
CA TYR A 130 17.66 -6.73 -8.60
C TYR A 130 16.86 -6.11 -7.44
N ALA A 131 15.75 -5.43 -7.70
CA ALA A 131 14.96 -4.81 -6.64
C ALA A 131 14.42 -5.84 -5.63
N PRO A 132 13.85 -7.00 -6.04
CA PRO A 132 13.45 -8.03 -5.08
C PRO A 132 14.63 -8.64 -4.29
N LYS A 133 15.80 -8.79 -4.94
CA LYS A 133 17.00 -9.31 -4.27
C LYS A 133 17.51 -8.33 -3.20
N LEU A 134 17.49 -7.02 -3.51
CA LEU A 134 17.86 -5.99 -2.56
C LEU A 134 16.87 -5.93 -1.40
N GLU A 135 15.57 -5.94 -1.67
CA GLU A 135 14.53 -5.97 -0.65
C GLU A 135 14.72 -7.15 0.32
N ALA A 136 14.96 -8.35 -0.22
CA ALA A 136 15.22 -9.54 0.59
C ALA A 136 16.45 -9.35 1.50
N LYS A 137 17.55 -8.80 0.97
CA LYS A 137 18.77 -8.52 1.73
C LYS A 137 18.55 -7.47 2.81
N ILE A 138 17.79 -6.41 2.52
CA ILE A 138 17.51 -5.37 3.51
C ILE A 138 16.63 -5.93 4.65
N ARG A 139 15.70 -6.84 4.35
CA ARG A 139 14.87 -7.51 5.38
C ARG A 139 15.67 -8.34 6.37
N GLU A 140 16.84 -8.86 5.97
CA GLU A 140 17.73 -9.63 6.83
C GLU A 140 18.53 -8.75 7.82
N LEU A 141 18.56 -7.43 7.60
CA LEU A 141 19.32 -6.52 8.44
C LEU A 141 18.62 -6.28 9.80
N PRO A 142 19.34 -6.41 10.92
CA PRO A 142 18.75 -6.14 12.21
C PRO A 142 18.41 -4.66 12.38
N GLY A 143 17.30 -4.39 13.06
CA GLY A 143 16.84 -3.02 13.36
C GLY A 143 16.01 -2.37 12.27
N LEU A 144 15.81 -3.00 11.11
CA LEU A 144 14.91 -2.54 10.06
C LEU A 144 13.58 -3.30 10.16
N GLN A 145 12.48 -2.55 10.07
CA GLN A 145 11.12 -3.08 10.10
C GLN A 145 10.34 -2.51 8.92
N ASP A 146 9.26 -3.20 8.51
CA ASP A 146 8.35 -2.77 7.44
C ASP A 146 9.06 -2.53 6.10
N VAL A 147 10.08 -3.35 5.79
CA VAL A 147 10.77 -3.28 4.50
C VAL A 147 9.81 -3.68 3.39
N ASN A 148 9.60 -2.78 2.46
CA ASN A 148 8.70 -2.99 1.33
C ASN A 148 9.24 -2.32 0.06
N SER A 149 8.70 -2.70 -1.08
CA SER A 149 9.00 -2.14 -2.39
C SER A 149 7.71 -1.58 -3.02
N ASP A 150 7.83 -0.58 -3.86
CA ASP A 150 6.76 -0.09 -4.71
C ASP A 150 6.71 -0.81 -6.08
N LEU A 151 7.60 -1.77 -6.29
CA LEU A 151 7.68 -2.55 -7.52
C LEU A 151 6.45 -3.46 -7.69
N GLN A 152 5.65 -3.19 -8.71
CA GLN A 152 4.44 -3.96 -9.03
C GLN A 152 4.62 -4.69 -10.37
N ILE A 153 5.10 -5.94 -10.32
CA ILE A 153 5.40 -6.76 -11.49
C ILE A 153 4.44 -7.95 -11.67
N LYS A 154 3.55 -8.17 -10.72
CA LYS A 154 2.63 -9.33 -10.73
C LYS A 154 1.23 -9.01 -11.25
N ASN A 155 0.99 -7.79 -11.71
CA ASN A 155 -0.30 -7.48 -12.31
C ASN A 155 -0.50 -8.29 -13.58
N PRO A 156 -1.59 -9.03 -13.72
CA PRO A 156 -1.89 -9.75 -14.94
C PRO A 156 -1.99 -8.74 -16.09
N GLN A 157 -1.31 -9.03 -17.19
CA GLN A 157 -1.37 -8.26 -18.42
C GLN A 157 -2.12 -9.07 -19.47
N VAL A 158 -3.03 -8.43 -20.16
CA VAL A 158 -3.69 -9.00 -21.34
C VAL A 158 -3.03 -8.38 -22.56
N ASN A 159 -2.28 -9.19 -23.29
CA ASN A 159 -1.74 -8.79 -24.57
C ASN A 159 -2.74 -9.17 -25.67
N ILE A 160 -3.16 -8.18 -26.44
CA ILE A 160 -4.07 -8.37 -27.57
C ILE A 160 -3.27 -8.28 -28.85
N GLU A 161 -3.23 -9.38 -29.58
CA GLU A 161 -2.62 -9.44 -30.90
C GLU A 161 -3.71 -9.48 -31.96
N ILE A 162 -3.75 -8.43 -32.80
CA ILE A 162 -4.76 -8.31 -33.86
C ILE A 162 -4.28 -9.10 -35.06
N ASP A 163 -5.02 -10.13 -35.45
CA ASP A 163 -4.85 -10.82 -36.73
C ASP A 163 -5.32 -9.90 -37.87
N ARG A 164 -4.38 -9.17 -38.44
CA ARG A 164 -4.66 -8.12 -39.43
C ARG A 164 -5.27 -8.67 -40.73
N ASP A 165 -4.92 -9.91 -41.12
CA ASP A 165 -5.44 -10.54 -42.32
C ASP A 165 -6.91 -10.91 -42.16
N LYS A 166 -7.28 -11.51 -41.03
CA LYS A 166 -8.68 -11.79 -40.71
C LYS A 166 -9.50 -10.51 -40.49
N ALA A 167 -8.95 -9.54 -39.80
CA ALA A 167 -9.64 -8.25 -39.60
C ALA A 167 -9.93 -7.59 -40.94
N SER A 168 -8.95 -7.58 -41.87
CA SER A 168 -9.13 -7.04 -43.22
C SER A 168 -10.18 -7.82 -44.03
N ALA A 169 -10.16 -9.15 -43.95
CA ALA A 169 -11.16 -10.00 -44.64
C ALA A 169 -12.58 -9.74 -44.13
N LEU A 170 -12.69 -9.45 -42.83
CA LEU A 170 -13.99 -9.10 -42.18
C LEU A 170 -14.34 -7.60 -42.28
N ARG A 171 -13.47 -6.80 -42.90
CA ARG A 171 -13.62 -5.33 -43.01
C ARG A 171 -13.72 -4.62 -41.64
N VAL A 172 -13.06 -5.17 -40.65
CA VAL A 172 -12.94 -4.58 -39.30
C VAL A 172 -11.62 -3.83 -39.20
N THR A 173 -11.67 -2.57 -38.84
CA THR A 173 -10.47 -1.73 -38.64
C THR A 173 -9.88 -1.90 -37.25
N ALA A 174 -8.59 -1.61 -37.09
CA ALA A 174 -7.94 -1.62 -35.79
C ALA A 174 -8.65 -0.68 -34.78
N ASN A 175 -9.05 0.51 -35.22
CA ASN A 175 -9.78 1.46 -34.39
C ASN A 175 -11.12 0.91 -33.87
N GLN A 176 -11.86 0.16 -34.73
CA GLN A 176 -13.10 -0.48 -34.25
C GLN A 176 -12.86 -1.56 -33.19
N ILE A 177 -11.72 -2.27 -33.28
CA ILE A 177 -11.32 -3.24 -32.25
C ILE A 177 -10.94 -2.50 -30.97
N GLU A 178 -10.15 -1.43 -31.06
CA GLU A 178 -9.75 -0.61 -29.92
C GLU A 178 -10.96 0.02 -29.23
N ASP A 179 -11.89 0.60 -29.98
CA ASP A 179 -13.12 1.20 -29.43
C ASP A 179 -13.99 0.15 -28.71
N ALA A 180 -14.08 -1.07 -29.24
CA ALA A 180 -14.83 -2.15 -28.62
C ALA A 180 -14.18 -2.66 -27.32
N LEU A 181 -12.89 -2.49 -27.15
CA LEU A 181 -12.15 -2.87 -25.95
C LEU A 181 -12.20 -1.80 -24.85
N TYR A 182 -12.47 -0.53 -25.23
CA TYR A 182 -12.60 0.58 -24.31
C TYR A 182 -14.05 0.80 -23.80
N SER A 183 -15.03 0.07 -24.34
CA SER A 183 -16.44 0.15 -23.93
C SER A 183 -16.76 -0.84 -22.84
#